data_46ebbcd9dd74abe9790e53a66b374c8c
#
_entry.id   46ebbcd9dd74abe9790e53a66b374c8c
#
_cell.length_a   1.000
_cell.length_b   1.000
_cell.length_c   1.000
_cell.angle_alpha   90.00
_cell.angle_beta   90.00
_cell.angle_gamma   90.00
#
_symmetry.space_group_name_H-M   'P 1'
#
loop_
_entity.id
_entity.type
_entity.pdbx_description
1 polymer ?
#
loop_
_entity_poly.entity_id
_entity_poly.type
_entity_poly.pdbx_seq_one_letter_code
_entity_poly.pdbx_strand_id
1 'polypeptide(L)'
;LVFLMMRRPPGATRYATVFPGARRVRSPKAERLSAPVAAKAGAKFKRINVDFPDASSELLDPRAMGQALAEGLVSGAYSYDEYKTSEVKLRDIVIVSKLGRELSSGVQRGRVVGEAVAFARDLVNEPGGSATPAALAKTVAERAMAAGLGVKLMDEKAIAKAGMGGLIAVNKGSTQPPRFIQLTYQPSGTSKSADGAGAHLALVGKGITFDSGGLSLKTGDGMMTMKMDKGGGASVLAAMCALPALKVRQRVTAFVPLTDNMPGPDAQRPGDVFRAHN
;
A
#
# COMPACT_ATOMS: atom_id res chain seq x y z
N LEU A 1 6.57 0.49 14.82
CA LEU A 1 5.84 1.62 15.39
C LEU A 1 6.73 2.87 15.35
N VAL A 2 6.25 3.98 14.79
CA VAL A 2 7.01 5.23 14.72
C VAL A 2 6.51 6.16 15.82
N PHE A 3 7.40 6.53 16.75
CA PHE A 3 7.09 7.45 17.84
C PHE A 3 7.88 8.75 17.69
N LEU A 4 7.29 9.86 18.08
CA LEU A 4 7.98 11.13 18.25
C LEU A 4 8.21 11.39 19.74
N MET A 5 9.47 11.57 20.14
CA MET A 5 9.83 12.04 21.48
C MET A 5 10.32 13.49 21.44
N MET A 6 9.78 14.34 22.30
CA MET A 6 10.17 15.75 22.41
C MET A 6 11.37 16.01 23.34
N ARG A 7 11.87 14.99 24.06
CA ARG A 7 13.05 15.12 24.97
C ARG A 7 13.90 13.84 24.93
N ARG A 8 15.20 14.00 25.09
CA ARG A 8 16.13 12.86 25.26
C ARG A 8 15.77 12.09 26.54
N PRO A 9 15.60 10.77 26.48
CA PRO A 9 15.50 9.97 27.69
C PRO A 9 16.89 9.94 28.38
N PRO A 10 16.95 10.08 29.70
CA PRO A 10 18.20 9.87 30.44
C PRO A 10 18.63 8.41 30.29
N GLY A 11 19.88 8.15 29.96
CA GLY A 11 20.47 6.81 29.92
C GLY A 11 20.60 6.11 28.57
N ALA A 12 20.28 6.72 27.45
CA ALA A 12 20.47 6.12 26.11
C ALA A 12 21.96 6.14 25.69
N THR A 13 22.66 5.02 25.84
CA THR A 13 24.13 4.91 25.73
C THR A 13 24.68 4.50 24.37
N ARG A 14 23.88 4.27 23.34
CA ARG A 14 24.40 3.99 21.98
C ARG A 14 23.57 4.70 20.91
N TYR A 15 24.18 5.66 20.24
CA TYR A 15 23.64 6.35 19.08
C TYR A 15 24.31 5.78 17.84
N ALA A 16 23.55 5.27 16.88
CA ALA A 16 24.06 5.08 15.53
C ALA A 16 23.87 6.41 14.78
N THR A 17 24.92 7.21 14.69
CA THR A 17 24.92 8.39 13.83
C THR A 17 25.11 7.92 12.39
N VAL A 18 24.04 7.81 11.62
CA VAL A 18 24.08 7.29 10.25
C VAL A 18 24.42 8.37 9.21
N PHE A 19 24.75 9.59 9.62
CA PHE A 19 25.09 10.68 8.71
C PHE A 19 26.49 11.29 8.96
N PRO A 20 27.58 10.65 8.53
CA PRO A 20 28.81 11.39 8.33
C PRO A 20 28.72 12.10 6.98
N GLY A 21 28.53 13.42 6.97
CA GLY A 21 28.78 14.24 5.80
C GLY A 21 27.61 14.91 5.08
N ALA A 22 26.38 14.85 5.55
CA ALA A 22 25.28 15.63 4.96
C ALA A 22 25.42 17.13 5.30
N ARG A 23 26.44 17.77 4.75
CA ARG A 23 26.50 19.22 4.66
C ARG A 23 25.65 19.68 3.48
N ARG A 24 24.56 20.43 3.80
CA ARG A 24 23.82 21.34 2.92
C ARG A 24 22.92 20.70 1.86
N VAL A 25 21.73 21.00 1.98
CA VAL A 25 20.47 20.92 1.26
C VAL A 25 19.58 19.81 1.80
N ARG A 26 18.83 20.15 2.83
CA ARG A 26 17.75 19.32 3.33
C ARG A 26 16.49 19.73 2.58
N SER A 27 15.93 18.81 1.84
CA SER A 27 14.63 18.96 1.22
C SER A 27 13.79 17.74 1.63
N PRO A 28 12.43 17.80 1.62
CA PRO A 28 11.60 16.65 1.87
C PRO A 28 11.95 15.45 0.99
N LYS A 29 12.42 15.71 -0.24
CA LYS A 29 12.90 14.68 -1.16
C LYS A 29 14.18 14.00 -0.65
N ALA A 30 15.13 14.77 -0.12
CA ALA A 30 16.37 14.22 0.42
C ALA A 30 16.11 13.38 1.68
N GLU A 31 15.22 13.81 2.57
CA GLU A 31 14.83 13.03 3.76
C GLU A 31 14.12 11.73 3.38
N ARG A 32 13.24 11.75 2.37
CA ARG A 32 12.59 10.53 1.85
C ARG A 32 13.59 9.53 1.28
N LEU A 33 14.69 9.98 0.70
CA LEU A 33 15.73 9.11 0.12
C LEU A 33 16.72 8.59 1.15
N SER A 34 17.05 9.36 2.18
CA SER A 34 18.06 8.99 3.19
C SER A 34 17.49 8.16 4.34
N ALA A 35 16.24 8.39 4.71
CA ALA A 35 15.58 7.69 5.81
C ALA A 35 15.50 6.16 5.61
N PRO A 36 15.25 5.61 4.41
CA PRO A 36 15.27 4.17 4.17
C PRO A 36 16.63 3.53 4.45
N VAL A 37 17.71 4.24 4.15
CA VAL A 37 19.09 3.77 4.42
C VAL A 37 19.31 3.65 5.91
N ALA A 38 18.87 4.64 6.69
CA ALA A 38 18.96 4.62 8.15
C ALA A 38 18.15 3.47 8.76
N ALA A 39 16.91 3.28 8.30
CA ALA A 39 16.05 2.19 8.77
C ALA A 39 16.62 0.81 8.43
N LYS A 40 17.14 0.64 7.20
CA LYS A 40 17.77 -0.61 6.76
C LYS A 40 19.05 -0.93 7.53
N ALA A 41 19.89 0.07 7.80
CA ALA A 41 21.08 -0.09 8.66
C ALA A 41 20.70 -0.45 10.10
N GLY A 42 19.56 0.04 10.57
CA GLY A 42 18.99 -0.25 11.90
C GLY A 42 18.22 -1.56 12.01
N ALA A 43 18.01 -2.29 10.91
CA ALA A 43 17.14 -3.48 10.88
C ALA A 43 17.59 -4.62 11.83
N LYS A 44 18.89 -4.67 12.17
CA LYS A 44 19.46 -5.61 13.16
C LYS A 44 19.14 -5.27 14.62
N PHE A 45 18.47 -4.16 14.88
CA PHE A 45 18.07 -3.75 16.22
C PHE A 45 16.55 -3.79 16.37
N LYS A 46 16.06 -4.06 17.59
CA LYS A 46 14.61 -4.01 17.88
C LYS A 46 14.08 -2.58 17.89
N ARG A 47 14.94 -1.62 18.24
CA ARG A 47 14.61 -0.18 18.31
C ARG A 47 15.76 0.66 17.80
N ILE A 48 15.44 1.71 17.04
CA ILE A 48 16.39 2.76 16.64
C ILE A 48 15.85 4.12 17.04
N ASN A 49 16.78 5.04 17.41
CA ASN A 49 16.49 6.44 17.62
C ASN A 49 17.05 7.23 16.43
N VAL A 50 16.24 8.09 15.86
CA VAL A 50 16.62 8.99 14.78
C VAL A 50 16.62 10.41 15.35
N ASP A 51 17.80 10.97 15.52
CA ASP A 51 17.95 12.37 15.94
C ASP A 51 17.73 13.27 14.72
N PHE A 52 16.64 14.02 14.75
CA PHE A 52 16.32 14.95 13.67
C PHE A 52 16.74 16.35 14.12
N PRO A 53 17.78 16.92 13.47
CA PRO A 53 18.36 18.16 13.93
C PRO A 53 17.38 19.32 13.81
N ASP A 54 17.50 20.23 14.78
CA ASP A 54 16.69 21.44 14.94
C ASP A 54 17.02 22.55 13.94
N ALA A 55 17.83 22.26 12.92
CA ALA A 55 18.19 23.25 11.91
C ALA A 55 16.93 23.68 11.14
N SER A 56 16.21 24.61 11.71
CA SER A 56 15.22 25.42 11.02
C SER A 56 15.93 26.23 9.96
N SER A 57 15.96 25.75 8.73
CA SER A 57 16.04 26.72 7.64
C SER A 57 14.62 27.28 7.52
N GLU A 58 14.45 28.58 7.53
CA GLU A 58 13.18 29.27 7.26
C GLU A 58 12.51 28.83 5.93
N LEU A 59 13.24 28.04 5.15
CA LEU A 59 12.88 27.54 3.83
C LEU A 59 12.20 26.15 3.84
N LEU A 60 12.14 25.42 4.97
CA LEU A 60 11.65 24.05 4.99
C LEU A 60 10.46 23.90 5.94
N ASP A 61 9.33 23.48 5.37
CA ASP A 61 8.13 23.16 6.14
C ASP A 61 8.37 21.92 7.03
N PRO A 62 8.34 22.06 8.39
CA PRO A 62 8.56 20.94 9.31
C PRO A 62 7.57 19.80 9.11
N ARG A 63 6.35 20.11 8.69
CA ARG A 63 5.31 19.10 8.41
C ARG A 63 5.66 18.25 7.21
N ALA A 64 6.09 18.87 6.10
CA ALA A 64 6.51 18.15 4.91
C ALA A 64 7.77 17.30 5.19
N MET A 65 8.69 17.82 5.99
CA MET A 65 9.88 17.09 6.41
C MET A 65 9.55 15.88 7.28
N GLY A 66 8.69 16.05 8.29
CA GLY A 66 8.23 14.97 9.15
C GLY A 66 7.52 13.86 8.36
N GLN A 67 6.70 14.24 7.36
CA GLN A 67 6.04 13.30 6.48
C GLN A 67 7.05 12.50 5.66
N ALA A 68 7.98 13.17 4.99
CA ALA A 68 8.98 12.52 4.14
C ALA A 68 9.90 11.59 4.94
N LEU A 69 10.31 12.01 6.14
CA LEU A 69 11.10 11.20 7.05
C LEU A 69 10.38 9.92 7.46
N ALA A 70 9.13 10.02 7.90
CA ALA A 70 8.35 8.86 8.34
C ALA A 70 8.05 7.90 7.19
N GLU A 71 7.67 8.40 6.00
CA GLU A 71 7.50 7.58 4.79
C GLU A 71 8.78 6.80 4.47
N GLY A 72 9.92 7.47 4.51
CA GLY A 72 11.21 6.85 4.23
C GLY A 72 11.59 5.80 5.27
N LEU A 73 11.41 6.09 6.56
CA LEU A 73 11.72 5.16 7.65
C LEU A 73 10.85 3.90 7.58
N VAL A 74 9.54 4.04 7.39
CA VAL A 74 8.64 2.89 7.25
C VAL A 74 8.98 2.06 6.02
N SER A 75 9.25 2.71 4.88
CA SER A 75 9.60 2.02 3.64
C SER A 75 10.93 1.27 3.74
N GLY A 76 11.91 1.84 4.46
CA GLY A 76 13.22 1.22 4.66
C GLY A 76 13.22 0.11 5.70
N ALA A 77 12.34 0.20 6.70
CA ALA A 77 12.16 -0.85 7.70
C ALA A 77 11.34 -2.04 7.18
N TYR A 78 10.71 -1.88 6.02
CA TYR A 78 9.86 -2.93 5.46
C TYR A 78 10.68 -4.16 5.06
N SER A 79 10.23 -5.32 5.52
CA SER A 79 10.69 -6.64 5.10
C SER A 79 9.48 -7.55 4.94
N TYR A 80 9.46 -8.32 3.86
CA TYR A 80 8.47 -9.39 3.68
C TYR A 80 9.06 -10.70 4.19
N ASP A 81 8.69 -11.08 5.40
CA ASP A 81 9.31 -12.20 6.14
C ASP A 81 8.33 -13.34 6.44
N GLU A 82 7.17 -13.36 5.77
CA GLU A 82 6.09 -14.34 6.04
C GLU A 82 6.57 -15.78 5.94
N TYR A 83 7.51 -16.05 5.02
CA TYR A 83 8.07 -17.39 4.77
C TYR A 83 9.51 -17.54 5.26
N LYS A 84 9.97 -16.65 6.15
CA LYS A 84 11.34 -16.67 6.68
C LYS A 84 11.33 -16.78 8.21
N THR A 85 12.27 -17.53 8.74
CA THR A 85 12.57 -17.53 10.17
C THR A 85 13.50 -16.36 10.50
N SER A 86 12.96 -15.18 10.71
CA SER A 86 13.73 -14.02 11.14
C SER A 86 13.55 -13.79 12.64
N GLU A 87 14.65 -13.77 13.39
CA GLU A 87 14.61 -13.59 14.83
C GLU A 87 14.50 -12.12 15.27
N VAL A 88 15.02 -11.20 14.46
CA VAL A 88 15.09 -9.76 14.82
C VAL A 88 14.31 -8.94 13.82
N LYS A 89 13.23 -8.31 14.29
CA LYS A 89 12.46 -7.32 13.51
C LYS A 89 12.61 -5.97 14.18
N LEU A 90 12.91 -4.93 13.38
CA LEU A 90 12.83 -3.55 13.83
C LEU A 90 11.36 -3.25 14.15
N ARG A 91 11.06 -2.99 15.43
CA ARG A 91 9.69 -2.76 15.90
C ARG A 91 9.40 -1.30 16.15
N ASP A 92 10.41 -0.58 16.67
CA ASP A 92 10.23 0.79 17.10
C ASP A 92 11.24 1.71 16.42
N ILE A 93 10.73 2.79 15.85
CA ILE A 93 11.53 3.90 15.37
C ILE A 93 11.11 5.15 16.15
N VAL A 94 12.04 5.74 16.87
CA VAL A 94 11.81 6.94 17.69
C VAL A 94 12.49 8.11 17.01
N ILE A 95 11.72 9.14 16.67
CA ILE A 95 12.24 10.39 16.13
C ILE A 95 12.37 11.38 17.27
N VAL A 96 13.56 11.92 17.47
CA VAL A 96 13.87 12.91 18.50
C VAL A 96 14.11 14.26 17.83
N SER A 97 13.35 15.29 18.22
CA SER A 97 13.44 16.63 17.65
C SER A 97 12.84 17.68 18.58
N LYS A 98 13.24 18.95 18.41
CA LYS A 98 12.62 20.10 19.08
C LYS A 98 11.59 20.83 18.21
N LEU A 99 11.35 20.42 16.96
CA LEU A 99 10.47 21.09 15.99
C LEU A 99 8.96 20.98 16.28
N GLY A 100 8.57 20.43 17.42
CA GLY A 100 7.21 20.55 17.96
C GLY A 100 6.08 19.87 17.16
N ARG A 101 4.89 20.51 17.20
CA ARG A 101 3.63 19.91 16.71
C ARG A 101 3.57 19.73 15.19
N GLU A 102 4.18 20.61 14.42
CA GLU A 102 4.14 20.54 12.95
C GLU A 102 4.89 19.34 12.43
N LEU A 103 6.10 19.11 12.93
CA LEU A 103 6.87 17.90 12.62
C LEU A 103 6.08 16.65 13.03
N SER A 104 5.49 16.64 14.23
CA SER A 104 4.68 15.52 14.73
C SER A 104 3.49 15.22 13.81
N SER A 105 2.79 16.25 13.36
CA SER A 105 1.68 16.11 12.41
C SER A 105 2.14 15.51 11.08
N GLY A 106 3.30 15.94 10.59
CA GLY A 106 3.92 15.37 9.40
C GLY A 106 4.30 13.90 9.58
N VAL A 107 4.94 13.56 10.69
CA VAL A 107 5.32 12.18 11.04
C VAL A 107 4.10 11.26 11.08
N GLN A 108 3.00 11.69 11.68
CA GLN A 108 1.76 10.89 11.72
C GLN A 108 1.21 10.67 10.31
N ARG A 109 1.20 11.69 9.47
CA ARG A 109 0.76 11.57 8.08
C ARG A 109 1.66 10.64 7.28
N GLY A 110 2.98 10.78 7.42
CA GLY A 110 3.96 9.94 6.73
C GLY A 110 3.90 8.48 7.17
N ARG A 111 3.60 8.22 8.46
CA ARG A 111 3.37 6.88 8.96
C ARG A 111 2.19 6.22 8.27
N VAL A 112 1.04 6.90 8.18
CA VAL A 112 -0.15 6.37 7.51
C VAL A 112 0.14 6.03 6.05
N VAL A 113 0.83 6.91 5.32
CA VAL A 113 1.20 6.68 3.92
C VAL A 113 2.19 5.51 3.82
N GLY A 114 3.22 5.48 4.66
CA GLY A 114 4.21 4.39 4.68
C GLY A 114 3.60 3.03 4.99
N GLU A 115 2.68 2.96 5.97
CA GLU A 115 1.95 1.73 6.32
C GLU A 115 1.04 1.26 5.18
N ALA A 116 0.41 2.18 4.44
CA ALA A 116 -0.36 1.84 3.25
C ALA A 116 0.54 1.27 2.13
N VAL A 117 1.70 1.87 1.90
CA VAL A 117 2.70 1.35 0.95
C VAL A 117 3.20 -0.03 1.37
N ALA A 118 3.47 -0.23 2.66
CA ALA A 118 3.87 -1.53 3.19
C ALA A 118 2.77 -2.59 2.94
N PHE A 119 1.52 -2.25 3.22
CA PHE A 119 0.38 -3.15 2.95
C PHE A 119 0.25 -3.49 1.46
N ALA A 120 0.39 -2.51 0.55
CA ALA A 120 0.40 -2.80 -0.89
C ALA A 120 1.53 -3.77 -1.26
N ARG A 121 2.71 -3.59 -0.67
CA ARG A 121 3.86 -4.48 -0.90
C ARG A 121 3.62 -5.89 -0.34
N ASP A 122 2.94 -6.03 0.80
CA ASP A 122 2.56 -7.34 1.35
C ASP A 122 1.64 -8.07 0.37
N LEU A 123 0.59 -7.41 -0.13
CA LEU A 123 -0.32 -7.98 -1.12
C LEU A 123 0.40 -8.44 -2.40
N VAL A 124 1.39 -7.65 -2.87
CA VAL A 124 2.16 -7.97 -4.09
C VAL A 124 3.17 -9.09 -3.85
N ASN A 125 3.83 -9.09 -2.70
CA ASN A 125 4.86 -10.07 -2.37
C ASN A 125 4.28 -11.45 -2.06
N GLU A 126 3.02 -11.52 -1.62
CA GLU A 126 2.34 -12.80 -1.38
C GLU A 126 2.32 -13.64 -2.66
N PRO A 127 2.83 -14.89 -2.62
CA PRO A 127 2.85 -15.78 -3.77
C PRO A 127 1.45 -16.04 -4.36
N GLY A 128 1.37 -16.18 -5.69
CA GLY A 128 0.08 -16.36 -6.39
C GLY A 128 -0.72 -17.58 -5.91
N GLY A 129 -0.05 -18.65 -5.49
CA GLY A 129 -0.71 -19.83 -4.94
C GLY A 129 -1.42 -19.59 -3.61
N SER A 130 -0.91 -18.66 -2.79
CA SER A 130 -1.53 -18.23 -1.52
C SER A 130 -2.46 -17.04 -1.71
N ALA A 131 -2.06 -16.06 -2.54
CA ALA A 131 -2.84 -14.87 -2.86
C ALA A 131 -3.89 -15.15 -3.93
N THR A 132 -4.72 -16.19 -3.75
CA THR A 132 -5.85 -16.44 -4.65
C THR A 132 -6.80 -15.24 -4.65
N PRO A 133 -7.65 -15.07 -5.70
CA PRO A 133 -8.63 -13.97 -5.72
C PRO A 133 -9.49 -13.90 -4.46
N ALA A 134 -9.90 -15.06 -3.94
CA ALA A 134 -10.70 -15.15 -2.72
C ALA A 134 -9.93 -14.77 -1.46
N ALA A 135 -8.71 -15.28 -1.29
CA ALA A 135 -7.87 -14.98 -0.14
C ALA A 135 -7.51 -13.48 -0.09
N LEU A 136 -7.10 -12.92 -1.23
CA LEU A 136 -6.75 -11.51 -1.34
C LEU A 136 -7.96 -10.61 -1.08
N ALA A 137 -9.14 -10.96 -1.63
CA ALA A 137 -10.37 -10.22 -1.37
C ALA A 137 -10.73 -10.21 0.13
N LYS A 138 -10.58 -11.34 0.82
CA LYS A 138 -10.80 -11.45 2.28
C LYS A 138 -9.85 -10.55 3.06
N THR A 139 -8.54 -10.67 2.83
CA THR A 139 -7.52 -9.87 3.52
C THR A 139 -7.77 -8.36 3.36
N VAL A 140 -8.10 -7.93 2.14
CA VAL A 140 -8.39 -6.52 1.87
C VAL A 140 -9.69 -6.09 2.53
N ALA A 141 -10.74 -6.92 2.48
CA ALA A 141 -12.03 -6.60 3.10
C ALA A 141 -11.90 -6.39 4.62
N GLU A 142 -11.18 -7.26 5.31
CA GLU A 142 -10.90 -7.14 6.75
C GLU A 142 -10.16 -5.84 7.06
N ARG A 143 -9.12 -5.51 6.30
CA ARG A 143 -8.35 -4.28 6.47
C ARG A 143 -9.19 -3.03 6.18
N ALA A 144 -10.00 -3.05 5.12
CA ALA A 144 -10.86 -1.95 4.72
C ALA A 144 -11.99 -1.69 5.74
N MET A 145 -12.64 -2.74 6.24
CA MET A 145 -13.65 -2.63 7.30
C MET A 145 -13.05 -2.07 8.59
N ALA A 146 -11.86 -2.54 8.99
CA ALA A 146 -11.15 -2.01 10.15
C ALA A 146 -10.77 -0.52 9.98
N ALA A 147 -10.56 -0.06 8.75
CA ALA A 147 -10.32 1.35 8.41
C ALA A 147 -11.63 2.19 8.33
N GLY A 148 -12.80 1.58 8.46
CA GLY A 148 -14.09 2.28 8.38
C GLY A 148 -14.61 2.52 6.95
N LEU A 149 -14.15 1.74 5.98
CA LEU A 149 -14.64 1.81 4.60
C LEU A 149 -15.88 0.95 4.39
N GLY A 150 -16.75 1.38 3.46
CA GLY A 150 -17.77 0.51 2.89
C GLY A 150 -17.14 -0.53 1.98
N VAL A 151 -17.51 -1.81 2.16
CA VAL A 151 -16.96 -2.95 1.39
C VAL A 151 -18.08 -3.68 0.70
N LYS A 152 -17.96 -3.90 -0.61
CA LYS A 152 -18.83 -4.79 -1.39
C LYS A 152 -17.95 -5.79 -2.13
N LEU A 153 -18.17 -7.07 -1.85
CA LEU A 153 -17.53 -8.18 -2.55
C LEU A 153 -18.56 -8.85 -3.45
N MET A 154 -18.16 -9.12 -4.69
CA MET A 154 -18.91 -9.93 -5.63
C MET A 154 -18.17 -11.25 -5.86
N ASP A 155 -18.89 -12.33 -5.72
CA ASP A 155 -18.43 -13.66 -6.09
C ASP A 155 -18.63 -13.91 -7.60
N GLU A 156 -18.25 -15.08 -8.06
CA GLU A 156 -18.37 -15.50 -9.46
C GLU A 156 -19.81 -15.38 -9.99
N LYS A 157 -20.81 -15.77 -9.19
CA LYS A 157 -22.23 -15.70 -9.60
C LYS A 157 -22.70 -14.26 -9.74
N ALA A 158 -22.33 -13.40 -8.82
CA ALA A 158 -22.65 -11.97 -8.87
C ALA A 158 -21.94 -11.26 -10.03
N ILE A 159 -20.68 -11.62 -10.32
CA ILE A 159 -19.91 -11.15 -11.47
C ILE A 159 -20.59 -11.55 -12.78
N ALA A 160 -21.00 -12.81 -12.91
CA ALA A 160 -21.72 -13.30 -14.09
C ALA A 160 -23.09 -12.60 -14.27
N LYS A 161 -23.86 -12.46 -13.18
CA LYS A 161 -25.14 -11.73 -13.20
C LYS A 161 -24.96 -10.26 -13.60
N ALA A 162 -23.84 -9.63 -13.22
CA ALA A 162 -23.52 -8.27 -13.59
C ALA A 162 -23.00 -8.13 -15.05
N GLY A 163 -22.84 -9.23 -15.80
CA GLY A 163 -22.37 -9.19 -17.18
C GLY A 163 -20.91 -8.79 -17.36
N MET A 164 -20.05 -9.03 -16.37
CA MET A 164 -18.62 -8.64 -16.44
C MET A 164 -17.82 -9.65 -17.30
N GLY A 165 -18.17 -9.73 -18.60
CA GLY A 165 -17.65 -10.75 -19.51
C GLY A 165 -16.13 -10.74 -19.67
N GLY A 166 -15.48 -9.57 -19.61
CA GLY A 166 -14.01 -9.49 -19.67
C GLY A 166 -13.33 -10.17 -18.49
N LEU A 167 -13.86 -9.97 -17.27
CA LEU A 167 -13.32 -10.63 -16.07
C LEU A 167 -13.51 -12.16 -16.16
N ILE A 168 -14.69 -12.60 -16.59
CA ILE A 168 -15.00 -14.02 -16.77
C ILE A 168 -14.08 -14.63 -17.83
N ALA A 169 -13.89 -13.96 -18.96
CA ALA A 169 -13.06 -14.45 -20.05
C ALA A 169 -11.61 -14.70 -19.61
N VAL A 170 -11.01 -13.78 -18.87
CA VAL A 170 -9.65 -13.96 -18.33
C VAL A 170 -9.59 -15.11 -17.34
N ASN A 171 -10.64 -15.31 -16.53
CA ASN A 171 -10.66 -16.35 -15.50
C ASN A 171 -10.87 -17.76 -16.03
N LYS A 172 -11.38 -17.95 -17.24
CA LYS A 172 -11.83 -19.26 -17.77
C LYS A 172 -10.82 -20.39 -17.66
N GLY A 173 -9.51 -20.09 -17.72
CA GLY A 173 -8.46 -21.10 -17.57
C GLY A 173 -8.10 -21.45 -16.14
N SER A 174 -8.63 -20.71 -15.17
CA SER A 174 -8.29 -20.89 -13.76
C SER A 174 -9.28 -21.80 -13.02
N THR A 175 -8.76 -22.54 -12.05
CA THR A 175 -9.59 -23.24 -11.05
C THR A 175 -9.98 -22.34 -9.88
N GLN A 176 -9.39 -21.14 -9.78
CA GLN A 176 -9.69 -20.18 -8.72
C GLN A 176 -10.80 -19.23 -9.18
N PRO A 177 -11.98 -19.21 -8.52
CA PRO A 177 -13.08 -18.35 -8.94
C PRO A 177 -12.72 -16.86 -8.73
N PRO A 178 -13.13 -15.99 -9.67
CA PRO A 178 -12.80 -14.58 -9.62
C PRO A 178 -13.54 -13.89 -8.47
N ARG A 179 -13.06 -12.72 -8.10
CA ARG A 179 -13.71 -11.78 -7.18
C ARG A 179 -13.72 -10.40 -7.78
N PHE A 180 -14.68 -9.59 -7.36
CA PHE A 180 -14.67 -8.17 -7.65
C PHE A 180 -14.88 -7.41 -6.34
N ILE A 181 -13.95 -6.54 -6.01
CA ILE A 181 -14.01 -5.74 -4.79
C ILE A 181 -14.30 -4.28 -5.11
N GLN A 182 -15.31 -3.73 -4.45
CA GLN A 182 -15.61 -2.31 -4.44
C GLN A 182 -15.42 -1.79 -3.01
N LEU A 183 -14.57 -0.77 -2.85
CA LEU A 183 -14.39 -0.05 -1.61
C LEU A 183 -14.96 1.36 -1.75
N THR A 184 -15.67 1.83 -0.72
CA THR A 184 -16.25 3.18 -0.70
C THR A 184 -15.77 3.94 0.53
N TYR A 185 -15.19 5.10 0.31
CA TYR A 185 -14.88 6.08 1.33
C TYR A 185 -15.84 7.27 1.23
N GLN A 186 -16.51 7.55 2.34
CA GLN A 186 -17.38 8.72 2.50
C GLN A 186 -16.81 9.59 3.61
N PRO A 187 -16.32 10.80 3.32
CA PRO A 187 -15.80 11.68 4.35
C PRO A 187 -16.91 12.16 5.29
N SER A 188 -16.58 12.32 6.59
CA SER A 188 -17.51 12.86 7.57
C SER A 188 -17.81 14.33 7.29
N GLY A 189 -19.07 14.77 7.43
CA GLY A 189 -19.48 16.18 7.30
C GLY A 189 -19.70 16.66 5.86
N THR A 190 -19.56 15.82 4.84
CA THR A 190 -20.05 16.17 3.52
C THR A 190 -21.57 16.00 3.51
N SER A 191 -22.27 17.11 3.63
CA SER A 191 -23.70 17.20 3.35
C SER A 191 -23.96 16.57 1.98
N LYS A 192 -25.08 15.86 1.84
CA LYS A 192 -25.68 15.54 0.54
C LYS A 192 -26.18 16.84 -0.08
N SER A 193 -25.28 17.77 -0.43
CA SER A 193 -25.72 18.94 -1.17
C SER A 193 -26.14 18.44 -2.53
N ALA A 194 -27.40 18.69 -2.87
CA ALA A 194 -28.00 18.34 -4.16
C ALA A 194 -27.25 18.96 -5.37
N ASP A 195 -26.34 19.85 -5.11
CA ASP A 195 -25.66 20.68 -6.11
C ASP A 195 -24.20 20.30 -6.37
N GLY A 196 -23.88 19.00 -6.32
CA GLY A 196 -22.66 18.48 -6.95
C GLY A 196 -21.31 19.01 -6.45
N ALA A 197 -21.25 19.64 -5.31
CA ALA A 197 -20.05 20.34 -4.82
C ALA A 197 -18.96 19.43 -4.24
N GLY A 198 -18.74 18.24 -4.79
CA GLY A 198 -17.62 17.39 -4.45
C GLY A 198 -17.40 16.34 -5.52
N ALA A 199 -16.35 16.49 -6.31
CA ALA A 199 -15.98 15.47 -7.31
C ALA A 199 -15.94 14.09 -6.65
N HIS A 200 -16.70 13.14 -7.15
CA HIS A 200 -16.63 11.74 -6.77
C HIS A 200 -15.49 11.10 -7.58
N LEU A 201 -14.43 10.72 -6.91
CA LEU A 201 -13.29 10.10 -7.55
C LEU A 201 -13.48 8.58 -7.63
N ALA A 202 -13.31 8.02 -8.83
CA ALA A 202 -13.24 6.59 -9.04
C ALA A 202 -11.77 6.16 -9.24
N LEU A 203 -11.34 5.15 -8.49
CA LEU A 203 -10.04 4.51 -8.65
C LEU A 203 -10.25 3.10 -9.21
N VAL A 204 -9.51 2.75 -10.24
CA VAL A 204 -9.59 1.42 -10.85
C VAL A 204 -8.20 0.78 -10.83
N GLY A 205 -8.12 -0.47 -10.41
CA GLY A 205 -6.84 -1.17 -10.31
C GLY A 205 -6.89 -2.57 -10.89
N LYS A 206 -5.87 -2.96 -11.67
CA LYS A 206 -5.68 -4.32 -12.15
C LYS A 206 -5.28 -5.23 -10.99
N GLY A 207 -6.03 -6.31 -10.77
CA GLY A 207 -5.82 -7.26 -9.67
C GLY A 207 -5.60 -8.70 -10.16
N ILE A 208 -4.74 -8.89 -11.16
CA ILE A 208 -4.37 -10.23 -11.62
C ILE A 208 -3.43 -10.85 -10.60
N THR A 209 -3.90 -11.86 -9.90
CA THR A 209 -3.17 -12.50 -8.79
C THR A 209 -1.94 -13.26 -9.26
N PHE A 210 -2.04 -13.86 -10.45
CA PHE A 210 -0.93 -14.41 -11.21
C PHE A 210 -1.27 -14.42 -12.70
N ASP A 211 -0.33 -14.02 -13.55
CA ASP A 211 -0.52 -13.97 -15.01
C ASP A 211 0.46 -14.89 -15.74
N SER A 212 0.00 -16.09 -16.07
CA SER A 212 0.76 -17.01 -16.94
C SER A 212 0.70 -16.64 -18.42
N GLY A 213 -0.21 -15.72 -18.81
CA GLY A 213 -0.57 -15.43 -20.19
C GLY A 213 -1.76 -16.26 -20.71
N GLY A 214 -2.23 -17.24 -19.98
CA GLY A 214 -3.25 -18.19 -20.44
C GLY A 214 -2.74 -19.10 -21.53
N LEU A 215 -3.52 -19.33 -22.59
CA LEU A 215 -3.07 -20.13 -23.74
C LEU A 215 -1.94 -19.45 -24.53
N SER A 216 -1.87 -18.11 -24.54
CA SER A 216 -0.69 -17.37 -25.04
C SER A 216 0.38 -17.34 -23.95
N LEU A 217 0.89 -18.51 -23.60
CA LEU A 217 1.75 -18.74 -22.45
C LEU A 217 3.02 -17.91 -22.52
N LYS A 218 3.33 -17.22 -21.44
CA LYS A 218 4.60 -16.46 -21.29
C LYS A 218 5.80 -17.41 -21.23
N THR A 219 6.95 -16.91 -21.63
CA THR A 219 8.22 -17.61 -21.37
C THR A 219 8.47 -17.73 -19.86
N GLY A 220 9.31 -18.68 -19.43
CA GLY A 220 9.67 -18.85 -18.03
C GLY A 220 10.16 -17.56 -17.39
N ASP A 221 11.10 -16.87 -18.02
CA ASP A 221 11.63 -15.57 -17.54
C ASP A 221 10.55 -14.49 -17.47
N GLY A 222 9.68 -14.40 -18.48
CA GLY A 222 8.57 -13.46 -18.50
C GLY A 222 7.50 -13.74 -17.43
N MET A 223 7.43 -14.99 -16.94
CA MET A 223 6.44 -15.41 -15.95
C MET A 223 6.93 -15.26 -14.50
N MET A 224 8.24 -15.31 -14.26
CA MET A 224 8.83 -15.33 -12.91
C MET A 224 8.37 -14.21 -11.98
N THR A 225 8.08 -13.04 -12.54
CA THR A 225 7.65 -11.86 -11.75
C THR A 225 6.14 -11.66 -11.74
N MET A 226 5.36 -12.50 -12.41
CA MET A 226 3.92 -12.27 -12.66
C MET A 226 3.02 -12.39 -11.42
N LYS A 227 3.56 -12.76 -10.26
CA LYS A 227 2.88 -12.53 -8.98
C LYS A 227 2.65 -11.04 -8.70
N MET A 228 3.42 -10.15 -9.32
CA MET A 228 3.29 -8.70 -9.17
C MET A 228 2.19 -8.06 -10.05
N ASP A 229 1.54 -8.82 -10.91
CA ASP A 229 0.55 -8.28 -11.87
C ASP A 229 -0.75 -7.79 -11.20
N LYS A 230 -0.89 -8.03 -9.91
CA LYS A 230 -1.89 -7.42 -9.02
C LYS A 230 -1.47 -6.07 -8.44
N GLY A 231 -0.30 -5.55 -8.80
CA GLY A 231 0.30 -4.35 -8.19
C GLY A 231 -0.57 -3.10 -8.31
N GLY A 232 -1.24 -2.91 -9.45
CA GLY A 232 -2.19 -1.80 -9.63
C GLY A 232 -3.39 -1.89 -8.70
N GLY A 233 -4.00 -3.07 -8.58
CA GLY A 233 -5.07 -3.34 -7.63
C GLY A 233 -4.63 -3.18 -6.19
N ALA A 234 -3.48 -3.76 -5.82
CA ALA A 234 -2.92 -3.64 -4.48
C ALA A 234 -2.68 -2.18 -4.07
N SER A 235 -2.14 -1.37 -4.98
CA SER A 235 -1.89 0.06 -4.74
C SER A 235 -3.19 0.83 -4.50
N VAL A 236 -4.21 0.59 -5.33
CA VAL A 236 -5.54 1.21 -5.18
C VAL A 236 -6.19 0.80 -3.85
N LEU A 237 -6.19 -0.48 -3.53
CA LEU A 237 -6.83 -1.01 -2.32
C LEU A 237 -6.14 -0.50 -1.04
N ALA A 238 -4.82 -0.45 -1.04
CA ALA A 238 -4.04 0.07 0.08
C ALA A 238 -4.22 1.59 0.25
N ALA A 239 -4.24 2.35 -0.84
CA ALA A 239 -4.51 3.78 -0.81
C ALA A 239 -5.89 4.07 -0.20
N MET A 240 -6.93 3.32 -0.58
CA MET A 240 -8.27 3.44 0.01
C MET A 240 -8.23 3.29 1.54
N CYS A 241 -7.51 2.30 2.06
CA CYS A 241 -7.40 2.06 3.50
C CYS A 241 -6.74 3.21 4.27
N ALA A 242 -5.96 4.07 3.61
CA ALA A 242 -5.35 5.24 4.22
C ALA A 242 -6.26 6.48 4.27
N LEU A 243 -7.27 6.57 3.41
CA LEU A 243 -8.09 7.79 3.25
C LEU A 243 -8.74 8.28 4.55
N PRO A 244 -9.33 7.40 5.39
CA PRO A 244 -9.96 7.84 6.64
C PRO A 244 -8.96 8.49 7.60
N ALA A 245 -7.80 7.86 7.81
CA ALA A 245 -6.75 8.39 8.69
C ALA A 245 -6.13 9.68 8.16
N LEU A 246 -6.08 9.85 6.84
CA LEU A 246 -5.63 11.08 6.17
C LEU A 246 -6.70 12.17 6.13
N LYS A 247 -7.94 11.87 6.56
CA LYS A 247 -9.09 12.79 6.56
C LYS A 247 -9.30 13.45 5.19
N VAL A 248 -9.26 12.63 4.13
CA VAL A 248 -9.50 13.11 2.77
C VAL A 248 -10.92 13.67 2.66
N ARG A 249 -11.07 14.81 1.99
CA ARG A 249 -12.37 15.51 1.89
C ARG A 249 -13.25 15.02 0.73
N GLN A 250 -12.66 14.32 -0.23
CA GLN A 250 -13.35 13.78 -1.39
C GLN A 250 -13.99 12.42 -1.10
N ARG A 251 -15.19 12.20 -1.67
CA ARG A 251 -15.75 10.86 -1.77
C ARG A 251 -14.95 10.06 -2.79
N VAL A 252 -14.54 8.84 -2.43
CA VAL A 252 -13.76 7.97 -3.32
C VAL A 252 -14.39 6.57 -3.36
N THR A 253 -14.50 6.02 -4.54
CA THR A 253 -14.86 4.61 -4.74
C THR A 253 -13.77 3.91 -5.53
N ALA A 254 -13.33 2.76 -5.06
CA ALA A 254 -12.37 1.92 -5.77
C ALA A 254 -13.05 0.68 -6.33
N PHE A 255 -12.59 0.26 -7.50
CA PHE A 255 -13.05 -0.93 -8.22
C PHE A 255 -11.85 -1.77 -8.63
N VAL A 256 -11.76 -3.00 -8.13
CA VAL A 256 -10.65 -3.90 -8.44
C VAL A 256 -11.17 -5.29 -8.75
N PRO A 257 -11.09 -5.74 -10.02
CA PRO A 257 -11.29 -7.14 -10.38
C PRO A 257 -10.07 -7.96 -9.91
N LEU A 258 -10.35 -9.10 -9.30
CA LEU A 258 -9.36 -10.04 -8.81
C LEU A 258 -9.55 -11.38 -9.52
N THR A 259 -8.55 -11.80 -10.26
CA THR A 259 -8.53 -13.09 -10.98
C THR A 259 -7.09 -13.49 -11.23
N ASP A 260 -6.85 -14.75 -11.55
CA ASP A 260 -5.61 -15.14 -12.23
C ASP A 260 -5.88 -15.45 -13.71
N ASN A 261 -4.82 -15.49 -14.50
CA ASN A 261 -4.84 -15.83 -15.92
C ASN A 261 -4.01 -17.09 -16.12
N MET A 262 -4.68 -18.24 -16.23
CA MET A 262 -4.04 -19.54 -16.24
C MET A 262 -4.37 -20.33 -17.52
N PRO A 263 -3.47 -21.20 -18.00
CA PRO A 263 -3.82 -22.18 -19.01
C PRO A 263 -4.72 -23.25 -18.42
N GLY A 264 -5.80 -23.58 -19.11
CA GLY A 264 -6.74 -24.59 -18.68
C GLY A 264 -7.63 -25.02 -19.83
N PRO A 265 -8.45 -26.07 -19.66
CA PRO A 265 -9.27 -26.62 -20.77
C PRO A 265 -10.27 -25.60 -21.33
N ASP A 266 -10.75 -24.69 -20.48
CA ASP A 266 -11.74 -23.67 -20.86
C ASP A 266 -11.10 -22.29 -21.12
N ALA A 267 -9.76 -22.19 -21.09
CA ALA A 267 -9.06 -20.93 -21.28
C ALA A 267 -9.43 -20.27 -22.60
N GLN A 268 -9.54 -18.94 -22.57
CA GLN A 268 -9.82 -18.14 -23.76
C GLN A 268 -8.75 -18.36 -24.84
N ARG A 269 -9.21 -18.63 -26.06
CA ARG A 269 -8.33 -18.83 -27.24
C ARG A 269 -8.10 -17.50 -27.95
N PRO A 270 -6.94 -17.31 -28.60
CA PRO A 270 -6.78 -16.22 -29.55
C PRO A 270 -7.90 -16.19 -30.59
N GLY A 271 -8.54 -15.03 -30.74
CA GLY A 271 -9.69 -14.88 -31.65
C GLY A 271 -11.06 -15.09 -31.00
N ASP A 272 -11.14 -15.57 -29.75
CA ASP A 272 -12.41 -15.68 -29.05
C ASP A 272 -13.03 -14.28 -28.81
N VAL A 273 -14.36 -14.23 -28.91
CA VAL A 273 -15.14 -13.01 -28.70
C VAL A 273 -15.93 -13.15 -27.40
N PHE A 274 -15.92 -12.12 -26.59
CA PHE A 274 -16.72 -12.02 -25.38
C PHE A 274 -17.47 -10.68 -25.33
N ARG A 275 -18.60 -10.65 -24.64
CA ARG A 275 -19.34 -9.40 -24.42
C ARG A 275 -18.76 -8.68 -23.21
N ALA A 276 -18.36 -7.42 -23.39
CA ALA A 276 -18.02 -6.52 -22.28
C ALA A 276 -19.29 -6.14 -21.48
N HIS A 277 -19.10 -5.44 -20.35
CA HIS A 277 -20.20 -5.07 -19.45
C HIS A 277 -21.17 -4.03 -20.03
N ASN A 278 -20.74 -3.19 -20.92
CA ASN A 278 -21.53 -2.12 -21.56
C ASN A 278 -22.27 -2.58 -22.81
#